data_df775d878845fa48b916e92c120a7f0e
#
_entry.id   df775d878845fa48b916e92c120a7f0e
#
_cell.length_a   1.000
_cell.length_b   1.000
_cell.length_c   1.000
_cell.angle_alpha   90.00
_cell.angle_beta   90.00
_cell.angle_gamma   90.00
#
_symmetry.space_group_name_H-M   'P 1'
#
loop_
_entity.id
_entity.type
_entity.pdbx_description
1 polymer ?
#
loop_
_entity_poly.entity_id
_entity_poly.type
_entity_poly.pdbx_seq_one_letter_code
_entity_poly.pdbx_strand_id
1 'polypeptide(L)'
;MVSRQVVAVNASSDIYAMSDLNGKTIAVQSTGKPEEIFLKSAAPDIPQFGDIISLEDRSVQYATLDCGYVDAIAAHETTILQYMADYGADFRILEEPLLITGIGAAFSVNDDRGLARELTDTFAQMRQDGTMREIVGRYLEHPESYLEVECLEQ
;
A
#
# COMPACT_ATOMS: atom_id res chain seq x y z
N MET A 1 8.85 10.10 -2.30
CA MET A 1 7.50 9.77 -1.82
C MET A 1 7.53 8.40 -1.17
N VAL A 2 6.61 8.13 -0.25
CA VAL A 2 6.42 6.79 0.33
C VAL A 2 5.21 6.09 -0.29
N SER A 3 5.24 4.77 -0.29
CA SER A 3 4.13 3.89 -0.62
C SER A 3 3.80 3.05 0.61
N ARG A 4 2.53 2.93 0.91
CA ARG A 4 2.04 2.13 2.04
C ARG A 4 1.36 0.88 1.52
N GLN A 5 1.82 -0.28 1.99
CA GLN A 5 1.09 -1.53 1.89
C GLN A 5 0.21 -1.62 3.13
N VAL A 6 -1.06 -1.82 2.94
CA VAL A 6 -2.05 -1.84 4.03
C VAL A 6 -2.96 -3.05 3.92
N VAL A 7 -3.67 -3.34 5.00
CA VAL A 7 -4.75 -4.32 5.00
C VAL A 7 -6.07 -3.57 5.00
N ALA A 8 -7.01 -3.99 4.16
CA ALA A 8 -8.37 -3.50 4.15
C ALA A 8 -9.37 -4.64 4.41
N VAL A 9 -10.45 -4.29 5.07
CA VAL A 9 -11.57 -5.15 5.41
C VAL A 9 -12.88 -4.48 4.97
N ASN A 10 -13.96 -5.23 4.91
CA ASN A 10 -15.28 -4.61 4.71
C ASN A 10 -15.58 -3.65 5.88
N ALA A 11 -16.16 -2.48 5.62
CA ALA A 11 -16.41 -1.48 6.65
C ALA A 11 -17.30 -1.99 7.80
N SER A 12 -18.17 -2.95 7.51
CA SER A 12 -19.04 -3.61 8.48
C SER A 12 -18.38 -4.73 9.29
N SER A 13 -17.11 -5.06 8.99
CA SER A 13 -16.34 -6.11 9.68
C SER A 13 -16.04 -5.73 11.14
N ASP A 14 -15.89 -6.75 11.98
CA ASP A 14 -15.44 -6.65 13.38
C ASP A 14 -13.91 -6.68 13.54
N ILE A 15 -13.15 -6.67 12.43
CA ILE A 15 -11.68 -6.66 12.39
C ILE A 15 -11.19 -5.22 12.43
N TYR A 16 -10.51 -4.80 13.49
CA TYR A 16 -9.99 -3.44 13.68
C TYR A 16 -8.48 -3.36 13.74
N ALA A 17 -7.79 -4.46 14.04
CA ALA A 17 -6.35 -4.54 14.14
C ALA A 17 -5.81 -5.77 13.40
N MET A 18 -4.49 -5.78 13.16
CA MET A 18 -3.82 -6.94 12.53
C MET A 18 -4.00 -8.22 13.35
N SER A 19 -4.05 -8.14 14.68
CA SER A 19 -4.27 -9.29 15.56
C SER A 19 -5.63 -9.98 15.36
N ASP A 20 -6.65 -9.25 14.89
CA ASP A 20 -8.00 -9.79 14.68
C ASP A 20 -8.07 -10.68 13.42
N LEU A 21 -7.02 -10.65 12.60
CA LEU A 21 -6.90 -11.47 11.40
C LEU A 21 -6.47 -12.92 11.67
N ASN A 22 -6.21 -13.30 12.92
CA ASN A 22 -5.91 -14.68 13.25
C ASN A 22 -7.08 -15.62 12.87
N GLY A 23 -6.77 -16.66 12.10
CA GLY A 23 -7.74 -17.61 11.59
C GLY A 23 -8.65 -17.11 10.46
N LYS A 24 -8.48 -15.86 10.01
CA LYS A 24 -9.24 -15.24 8.93
C LYS A 24 -8.63 -15.56 7.56
N THR A 25 -9.41 -15.37 6.51
CA THR A 25 -8.98 -15.53 5.11
C THR A 25 -8.58 -14.19 4.53
N ILE A 26 -7.38 -14.11 3.96
CA ILE A 26 -6.90 -12.89 3.31
C ILE A 26 -6.55 -13.15 1.84
N ALA A 27 -6.92 -12.22 0.95
CA ALA A 27 -6.49 -12.26 -0.44
C ALA A 27 -5.35 -11.26 -0.70
N VAL A 28 -4.36 -11.71 -1.47
CA VAL A 28 -3.19 -10.94 -1.88
C VAL A 28 -2.96 -11.05 -3.37
N GLN A 29 -2.27 -10.08 -3.95
CA GLN A 29 -1.80 -10.20 -5.33
C GLN A 29 -0.62 -11.15 -5.39
N SER A 30 -0.68 -12.14 -6.29
CA SER A 30 0.42 -13.08 -6.55
C SER A 30 1.70 -12.33 -6.94
N THR A 31 2.82 -12.78 -6.40
CA THR A 31 4.15 -12.15 -6.55
C THR A 31 4.25 -10.73 -5.96
N GLY A 32 3.21 -10.28 -5.25
CA GLY A 32 3.19 -9.00 -4.56
C GLY A 32 3.96 -9.01 -3.24
N LYS A 33 4.30 -7.81 -2.75
CA LYS A 33 5.02 -7.69 -1.47
C LYS A 33 4.22 -8.21 -0.26
N PRO A 34 2.89 -8.01 -0.17
CA PRO A 34 2.08 -8.60 0.89
C PRO A 34 2.15 -10.13 0.91
N GLU A 35 2.06 -10.79 -0.26
CA GLU A 35 2.21 -12.25 -0.34
C GLU A 35 3.57 -12.71 0.20
N GLU A 36 4.64 -12.03 -0.22
CA GLU A 36 5.99 -12.35 0.28
C GLU A 36 6.09 -12.24 1.79
N ILE A 37 5.52 -11.17 2.37
CA ILE A 37 5.53 -10.94 3.82
C ILE A 37 4.77 -12.05 4.54
N PHE A 38 3.56 -12.39 4.11
CA PHE A 38 2.70 -13.36 4.78
C PHE A 38 3.20 -14.81 4.63
N LEU A 39 3.79 -15.15 3.49
CA LEU A 39 4.28 -16.52 3.26
C LEU A 39 5.70 -16.77 3.77
N LYS A 40 6.55 -15.73 3.85
CA LYS A 40 7.97 -15.90 4.24
C LYS A 40 8.29 -15.40 5.63
N SER A 41 7.42 -14.57 6.21
CA SER A 41 7.74 -13.91 7.47
C SER A 41 7.40 -14.80 8.65
N ALA A 42 8.41 -15.13 9.42
CA ALA A 42 8.25 -15.64 10.79
C ALA A 42 8.20 -14.48 11.80
N ALA A 43 7.81 -13.26 11.37
CA ALA A 43 7.72 -12.12 12.26
C ALA A 43 6.59 -12.34 13.28
N PRO A 44 6.82 -12.08 14.57
CA PRO A 44 5.83 -12.35 15.62
C PRO A 44 4.55 -11.51 15.46
N ASP A 45 4.62 -10.41 14.72
CA ASP A 45 3.50 -9.48 14.51
C ASP A 45 2.63 -9.84 13.30
N ILE A 46 2.99 -10.89 12.54
CA ILE A 46 2.17 -11.35 11.42
C ILE A 46 1.11 -12.32 11.92
N PRO A 47 -0.19 -12.08 11.65
CA PRO A 47 -1.26 -12.98 12.04
C PRO A 47 -1.10 -14.39 11.46
N GLN A 48 -1.57 -15.39 12.20
CA GLN A 48 -1.73 -16.73 11.67
C GLN A 48 -3.06 -16.81 10.91
N PHE A 49 -3.01 -16.58 9.61
CA PHE A 49 -4.19 -16.66 8.76
C PHE A 49 -4.76 -18.07 8.69
N GLY A 50 -6.08 -18.19 8.55
CA GLY A 50 -6.73 -19.45 8.25
C GLY A 50 -6.44 -19.89 6.81
N ASP A 51 -6.46 -18.93 5.89
CA ASP A 51 -6.08 -19.14 4.48
C ASP A 51 -5.51 -17.84 3.86
N ILE A 52 -4.60 -18.00 2.89
CA ILE A 52 -4.03 -16.92 2.10
C ILE A 52 -4.28 -17.24 0.62
N ILE A 53 -5.15 -16.46 -0.01
CA ILE A 53 -5.54 -16.64 -1.40
C ILE A 53 -4.70 -15.70 -2.29
N SER A 54 -3.84 -16.27 -3.12
CA SER A 54 -3.01 -15.54 -4.07
C SER A 54 -3.75 -15.41 -5.41
N LEU A 55 -3.99 -14.19 -5.84
CA LEU A 55 -4.72 -13.85 -7.07
C LEU A 55 -3.81 -13.08 -8.03
N GLU A 56 -3.86 -13.45 -9.32
CA GLU A 56 -3.07 -12.76 -10.36
C GLU A 56 -3.67 -11.39 -10.70
N ASP A 57 -5.00 -11.31 -10.74
CA ASP A 57 -5.73 -10.10 -11.09
C ASP A 57 -6.14 -9.32 -9.84
N ARG A 58 -5.69 -8.07 -9.77
CA ARG A 58 -5.97 -7.16 -8.67
C ARG A 58 -7.45 -6.78 -8.57
N SER A 59 -8.13 -6.65 -9.70
CA SER A 59 -9.58 -6.36 -9.70
C SER A 59 -10.38 -7.49 -9.07
N VAL A 60 -9.96 -8.74 -9.32
CA VAL A 60 -10.57 -9.92 -8.68
C VAL A 60 -10.29 -9.92 -7.18
N GLN A 61 -9.07 -9.56 -6.76
CA GLN A 61 -8.73 -9.44 -5.34
C GLN A 61 -9.69 -8.49 -4.59
N TYR A 62 -9.95 -7.31 -5.13
CA TYR A 62 -10.86 -6.35 -4.50
C TYR A 62 -12.30 -6.83 -4.51
N ALA A 63 -12.75 -7.42 -5.62
CA ALA A 63 -14.09 -7.98 -5.74
C ALA A 63 -14.34 -9.12 -4.74
N THR A 64 -13.32 -9.93 -4.39
CA THR A 64 -13.47 -10.99 -3.38
C THR A 64 -13.78 -10.44 -2.00
N LEU A 65 -13.21 -9.29 -1.63
CA LEU A 65 -13.56 -8.61 -0.37
C LEU A 65 -14.96 -8.02 -0.42
N ASP A 66 -15.28 -7.32 -1.51
CA ASP A 66 -16.58 -6.67 -1.70
C ASP A 66 -17.73 -7.67 -1.64
N CYS A 67 -17.55 -8.87 -2.23
CA CYS A 67 -18.52 -9.96 -2.20
C CYS A 67 -18.49 -10.81 -0.92
N GLY A 68 -17.57 -10.55 0.01
CA GLY A 68 -17.44 -11.31 1.27
C GLY A 68 -16.87 -12.71 1.12
N TYR A 69 -16.13 -13.00 0.03
CA TYR A 69 -15.43 -14.29 -0.14
C TYR A 69 -14.18 -14.39 0.72
N VAL A 70 -13.59 -13.26 1.09
CA VAL A 70 -12.46 -13.16 2.01
C VAL A 70 -12.78 -12.14 3.11
N ASP A 71 -12.12 -12.28 4.25
CA ASP A 71 -12.27 -11.36 5.38
C ASP A 71 -11.46 -10.07 5.20
N ALA A 72 -10.34 -10.17 4.48
CA ALA A 72 -9.42 -9.05 4.27
C ALA A 72 -8.69 -9.15 2.92
N ILE A 73 -8.12 -8.01 2.50
CA ILE A 73 -7.16 -7.92 1.38
C ILE A 73 -5.94 -7.14 1.82
N ALA A 74 -4.77 -7.42 1.23
CA ALA A 74 -3.58 -6.60 1.43
C ALA A 74 -3.05 -6.10 0.08
N ALA A 75 -2.92 -4.77 -0.04
CA ALA A 75 -2.48 -4.12 -1.28
C ALA A 75 -1.92 -2.71 -1.00
N HIS A 76 -1.51 -2.01 -2.06
CA HIS A 76 -1.17 -0.60 -1.96
C HIS A 76 -2.40 0.24 -1.56
N GLU A 77 -2.24 1.08 -0.56
CA GLU A 77 -3.29 1.96 -0.05
C GLU A 77 -3.96 2.78 -1.16
N THR A 78 -3.17 3.41 -2.01
CA THR A 78 -3.67 4.23 -3.12
C THR A 78 -4.53 3.45 -4.12
N THR A 79 -4.25 2.16 -4.33
CA THR A 79 -5.03 1.33 -5.25
C THR A 79 -6.33 0.84 -4.62
N ILE A 80 -6.36 0.63 -3.31
CA ILE A 80 -7.59 0.35 -2.55
C ILE A 80 -8.50 1.58 -2.58
N LEU A 81 -7.96 2.76 -2.26
CA LEU A 81 -8.71 4.02 -2.29
C LEU A 81 -9.28 4.32 -3.68
N GLN A 82 -8.51 4.05 -4.73
CA GLN A 82 -8.98 4.20 -6.11
C GLN A 82 -10.14 3.24 -6.41
N TYR A 83 -10.04 1.97 -6.01
CA TYR A 83 -11.13 1.01 -6.20
C TYR A 83 -12.40 1.44 -5.46
N MET A 84 -12.27 1.89 -4.20
CA MET A 84 -13.39 2.41 -3.43
C MET A 84 -14.08 3.59 -4.14
N ALA A 85 -13.29 4.52 -4.69
CA ALA A 85 -13.81 5.66 -5.43
C ALA A 85 -14.50 5.28 -6.75
N ASP A 86 -13.92 4.34 -7.51
CA ASP A 86 -14.42 3.95 -8.83
C ASP A 86 -15.68 3.07 -8.77
N TYR A 87 -15.78 2.21 -7.75
CA TYR A 87 -16.85 1.20 -7.64
C TYR A 87 -17.81 1.45 -6.48
N GLY A 88 -17.54 2.43 -5.61
CA GLY A 88 -18.35 2.71 -4.43
C GLY A 88 -18.25 1.64 -3.36
N ALA A 89 -17.13 0.88 -3.33
CA ALA A 89 -16.90 -0.15 -2.34
C ALA A 89 -16.69 0.47 -0.95
N ASP A 90 -17.32 -0.12 0.08
CA ASP A 90 -17.25 0.36 1.45
C ASP A 90 -16.24 -0.46 2.27
N PHE A 91 -14.96 -0.11 2.12
CA PHE A 91 -13.85 -0.75 2.83
C PHE A 91 -13.34 0.15 3.96
N ARG A 92 -12.81 -0.48 4.99
CA ARG A 92 -12.01 0.16 6.05
C ARG A 92 -10.58 -0.31 5.97
N ILE A 93 -9.64 0.63 5.85
CA ILE A 93 -8.21 0.36 5.92
C ILE A 93 -7.82 0.30 7.40
N LEU A 94 -7.05 -0.73 7.80
CA LEU A 94 -6.51 -0.83 9.15
C LEU A 94 -5.43 0.25 9.37
N GLU A 95 -5.37 0.80 10.57
CA GLU A 95 -4.45 1.91 10.90
C GLU A 95 -2.97 1.48 10.77
N GLU A 96 -2.65 0.25 11.15
CA GLU A 96 -1.30 -0.30 11.11
C GLU A 96 -0.91 -0.66 9.67
N PRO A 97 0.07 0.02 9.05
CA PRO A 97 0.54 -0.36 7.74
C PRO A 97 1.34 -1.66 7.82
N LEU A 98 1.11 -2.54 6.85
CA LEU A 98 1.90 -3.77 6.71
C LEU A 98 3.36 -3.48 6.35
N LEU A 99 3.58 -2.44 5.53
CA LEU A 99 4.91 -2.02 5.08
C LEU A 99 4.86 -0.60 4.54
N ILE A 100 5.87 0.20 4.87
CA ILE A 100 6.12 1.50 4.26
C ILE A 100 7.40 1.42 3.46
N THR A 101 7.38 1.82 2.19
CA THR A 101 8.53 1.78 1.28
C THR A 101 8.69 3.10 0.54
N GLY A 102 9.93 3.43 0.15
CA GLY A 102 10.20 4.58 -0.72
C GLY A 102 9.82 4.29 -2.17
N ILE A 103 9.24 5.30 -2.82
CA ILE A 103 9.05 5.30 -4.27
C ILE A 103 10.11 6.23 -4.86
N GLY A 104 10.86 5.71 -5.83
CA GLY A 104 11.87 6.46 -6.56
C GLY A 104 11.80 6.19 -8.06
N ALA A 105 12.47 7.06 -8.84
CA ALA A 105 12.70 6.84 -10.26
C ALA A 105 14.02 6.06 -10.45
N ALA A 106 13.99 5.02 -11.27
CA ALA A 106 15.17 4.24 -11.63
C ALA A 106 15.70 4.65 -13.01
N PHE A 107 17.00 4.72 -13.11
CA PHE A 107 17.73 4.98 -14.35
C PHE A 107 18.66 3.80 -14.65
N SER A 108 19.05 3.67 -15.93
CA SER A 108 20.08 2.70 -16.28
C SER A 108 21.37 2.98 -15.51
N VAL A 109 22.05 1.93 -15.06
CA VAL A 109 23.38 2.05 -14.42
C VAL A 109 24.43 2.74 -15.33
N ASN A 110 24.23 2.67 -16.65
CA ASN A 110 25.09 3.28 -17.66
C ASN A 110 24.59 4.68 -18.11
N ASP A 111 23.61 5.26 -17.43
CA ASP A 111 23.13 6.60 -17.75
C ASP A 111 24.08 7.65 -17.18
N ASP A 112 24.85 8.29 -18.05
CA ASP A 112 25.84 9.31 -17.74
C ASP A 112 25.33 10.75 -17.89
N ARG A 113 24.04 10.93 -18.23
CA ARG A 113 23.41 12.27 -18.46
C ARG A 113 23.20 13.06 -17.16
N GLY A 114 23.40 12.45 -15.99
CA GLY A 114 23.21 13.13 -14.71
C GLY A 114 21.74 13.26 -14.28
N LEU A 115 20.78 12.65 -15.01
CA LEU A 115 19.34 12.81 -14.78
C LEU A 115 18.89 12.37 -13.39
N ALA A 116 19.50 11.34 -12.82
CA ALA A 116 19.16 10.87 -11.47
C ALA A 116 19.40 11.96 -10.42
N ARG A 117 20.53 12.68 -10.55
CA ARG A 117 20.87 13.78 -9.65
C ARG A 117 19.95 14.98 -9.87
N GLU A 118 19.76 15.40 -11.12
CA GLU A 118 18.89 16.53 -11.45
C GLU A 118 17.45 16.30 -10.96
N LEU A 119 16.92 15.07 -11.11
CA LEU A 119 15.60 14.73 -10.62
C LEU A 119 15.53 14.77 -9.09
N THR A 120 16.57 14.27 -8.40
CA THR A 120 16.65 14.29 -6.95
C THR A 120 16.64 15.74 -6.42
N ASP A 121 17.48 16.60 -7.02
CA ASP A 121 17.56 18.02 -6.64
C ASP A 121 16.23 18.73 -6.92
N THR A 122 15.60 18.44 -8.06
CA THR A 122 14.26 18.98 -8.41
C THR A 122 13.20 18.54 -7.41
N PHE A 123 13.15 17.28 -7.03
CA PHE A 123 12.19 16.80 -6.02
C PHE A 123 12.44 17.42 -4.64
N ALA A 124 13.69 17.65 -4.26
CA ALA A 124 14.03 18.35 -3.02
C ALA A 124 13.49 19.80 -3.05
N GLN A 125 13.67 20.50 -4.16
CA GLN A 125 13.15 21.85 -4.34
C GLN A 125 11.61 21.88 -4.30
N MET A 126 10.94 20.97 -5.03
CA MET A 126 9.47 20.87 -5.05
C MET A 126 8.87 20.55 -3.69
N ARG A 127 9.60 19.85 -2.80
CA ARG A 127 9.18 19.65 -1.41
C ARG A 127 9.28 20.95 -0.61
N GLN A 128 10.38 21.72 -0.79
CA GLN A 128 10.61 22.95 -0.04
C GLN A 128 9.63 24.06 -0.43
N ASP A 129 9.29 24.19 -1.71
CA ASP A 129 8.39 25.23 -2.22
C ASP A 129 6.90 24.84 -2.18
N GLY A 130 6.57 23.61 -1.77
CA GLY A 130 5.21 23.10 -1.64
C GLY A 130 4.59 22.57 -2.93
N THR A 131 5.26 22.66 -4.08
CA THR A 131 4.77 22.18 -5.37
C THR A 131 4.42 20.68 -5.32
N MET A 132 5.27 19.86 -4.66
CA MET A 132 5.02 18.44 -4.51
C MET A 132 3.71 18.17 -3.77
N ARG A 133 3.44 18.89 -2.68
CA ARG A 133 2.20 18.78 -1.91
C ARG A 133 0.98 19.17 -2.73
N GLU A 134 1.07 20.24 -3.51
CA GLU A 134 -0.01 20.67 -4.39
C GLU A 134 -0.34 19.60 -5.44
N ILE A 135 0.68 19.03 -6.09
CA ILE A 135 0.48 17.99 -7.11
C ILE A 135 -0.15 16.73 -6.50
N VAL A 136 0.40 16.22 -5.40
CA VAL A 136 -0.11 15.01 -4.74
C VAL A 136 -1.52 15.23 -4.20
N GLY A 137 -1.81 16.41 -3.66
CA GLY A 137 -3.13 16.77 -3.14
C GLY A 137 -4.25 16.86 -4.17
N ARG A 138 -3.92 16.84 -5.48
CA ARG A 138 -4.94 16.72 -6.56
C ARG A 138 -5.49 15.30 -6.69
N TYR A 139 -4.78 14.32 -6.14
CA TYR A 139 -5.10 12.90 -6.28
C TYR A 139 -5.35 12.19 -4.95
N LEU A 140 -4.78 12.69 -3.85
CA LEU A 140 -4.83 12.09 -2.52
C LEU A 140 -5.28 13.12 -1.48
N GLU A 141 -6.20 12.72 -0.60
CA GLU A 141 -6.79 13.60 0.42
C GLU A 141 -5.77 14.06 1.48
N HIS A 142 -4.77 13.22 1.82
CA HIS A 142 -3.74 13.51 2.83
C HIS A 142 -2.34 13.43 2.22
N PRO A 143 -1.94 14.40 1.37
CA PRO A 143 -0.68 14.34 0.62
C PRO A 143 0.56 14.28 1.52
N GLU A 144 0.52 14.88 2.71
CA GLU A 144 1.62 14.84 3.68
C GLU A 144 2.03 13.43 4.08
N SER A 145 1.07 12.51 4.25
CA SER A 145 1.34 11.12 4.62
C SER A 145 2.17 10.35 3.58
N TYR A 146 2.23 10.84 2.35
CA TYR A 146 2.99 10.25 1.24
C TYR A 146 4.31 10.98 0.96
N LEU A 147 4.52 12.14 1.58
CA LEU A 147 5.70 12.99 1.38
C LEU A 147 6.73 12.88 2.49
N GLU A 148 6.35 12.33 3.64
CA GLU A 148 7.24 12.10 4.78
C GLU A 148 8.21 10.95 4.45
N VAL A 149 9.47 11.28 4.18
CA VAL A 149 10.53 10.32 3.80
C VAL A 149 11.32 9.86 5.03
N GLU A 150 11.20 10.55 6.15
CA GLU A 150 11.94 10.27 7.39
C GLU A 150 11.63 8.89 7.99
N CYS A 151 10.50 8.28 7.63
CA CYS A 151 10.14 6.92 8.05
C CYS A 151 10.98 5.80 7.40
N LEU A 152 11.87 6.12 6.45
CA LEU A 152 12.65 5.13 5.70
C LEU A 152 14.08 4.93 6.24
N GLU A 153 14.51 5.72 7.23
CA GLU A 153 15.87 5.69 7.78
C GLU A 153 16.02 4.81 9.04
N GLN A 154 15.08 3.88 9.29
CA GLN A 154 15.18 2.93 10.40
C GLN A 154 15.47 1.51 9.95
#